data_9ebfbe9d0cb3b36b4a25964cdc36862f
#
_entry.id   9ebfbe9d0cb3b36b4a25964cdc36862f
#
_cell.length_a   1.000
_cell.length_b   1.000
_cell.length_c   1.000
_cell.angle_alpha   90.00
_cell.angle_beta   90.00
_cell.angle_gamma   90.00
#
_symmetry.space_group_name_H-M   'P 1'
#
loop_
_entity.id
_entity.type
_entity.pdbx_description
1 polymer ?
#
loop_
_entity_poly.entity_id
_entity_poly.type
_entity_poly.pdbx_seq_one_letter_code
_entity_poly.pdbx_strand_id
1 'polypeptide(L)'
;MKFLSYLEKLEKENRLLYLFVAGLLLVNVLEGILLYKASVSRTVIVMPPKMEKEFWVSGDTLSRAYLEQVAIFLADRILSVSPENVDKSLDMIGVFFTTDPERLKAIRESLKEYAVVIKRENYSQMFYPLSVVITEKNLTVEGVLRKVVGTTYAGQERRSITFSYEVRNGRLFITEVK
;
A
#
# COMPACT_ATOMS: atom_id res chain seq x y z
N MET A 1 23.66 10.28 71.65
CA MET A 1 22.78 11.12 70.79
C MET A 1 23.31 11.32 69.31
N LYS A 2 24.63 11.46 69.11
CA LYS A 2 25.14 11.65 67.72
C LYS A 2 24.95 10.47 66.72
N PHE A 3 24.93 9.24 67.24
CA PHE A 3 24.81 8.04 66.40
C PHE A 3 23.40 7.83 65.85
N LEU A 4 22.35 8.08 66.62
CA LEU A 4 20.96 8.00 66.22
C LEU A 4 20.63 9.04 65.14
N SER A 5 21.12 10.26 65.26
CA SER A 5 20.94 11.31 64.24
C SER A 5 21.65 11.01 62.93
N TYR A 6 22.76 10.27 62.99
CA TYR A 6 23.47 9.81 61.81
C TYR A 6 22.70 8.69 61.07
N LEU A 7 22.12 7.74 61.79
CA LEU A 7 21.26 6.69 61.18
C LEU A 7 20.01 7.28 60.52
N GLU A 8 19.34 8.22 61.19
CA GLU A 8 18.19 8.92 60.59
C GLU A 8 18.52 9.69 59.33
N LYS A 9 19.73 10.25 59.29
CA LYS A 9 20.21 10.94 58.09
C LYS A 9 20.49 9.96 56.94
N LEU A 10 21.10 8.81 57.22
CA LEU A 10 21.34 7.76 56.25
C LEU A 10 20.04 7.17 55.68
N GLU A 11 19.03 6.96 56.53
CA GLU A 11 17.71 6.48 56.11
C GLU A 11 17.00 7.48 55.17
N LYS A 12 17.10 8.79 55.49
CA LYS A 12 16.56 9.83 54.60
C LYS A 12 17.28 9.88 53.27
N GLU A 13 18.60 9.80 53.25
CA GLU A 13 19.42 9.78 52.03
C GLU A 13 19.12 8.53 51.18
N ASN A 14 18.98 7.35 51.79
CA ASN A 14 18.59 6.14 51.11
C ASN A 14 17.17 6.23 50.54
N ARG A 15 16.21 6.78 51.27
CA ARG A 15 14.85 6.97 50.77
C ARG A 15 14.80 7.91 49.57
N LEU A 16 15.62 8.97 49.58
CA LEU A 16 15.75 9.92 48.47
C LEU A 16 16.39 9.24 47.26
N LEU A 17 17.40 8.41 47.50
CA LEU A 17 18.05 7.62 46.43
C LEU A 17 17.08 6.62 45.80
N TYR A 18 16.26 5.90 46.58
CA TYR A 18 15.23 5.02 46.02
C TYR A 18 14.19 5.76 45.18
N LEU A 19 13.73 6.93 45.63
CA LEU A 19 12.83 7.77 44.84
C LEU A 19 13.46 8.22 43.51
N PHE A 20 14.74 8.58 43.54
CA PHE A 20 15.49 8.98 42.34
C PHE A 20 15.64 7.80 41.36
N VAL A 21 16.02 6.63 41.85
CA VAL A 21 16.12 5.39 41.04
C VAL A 21 14.77 4.99 40.47
N ALA A 22 13.70 5.07 41.25
CA ALA A 22 12.35 4.81 40.76
C ALA A 22 11.92 5.79 39.68
N GLY A 23 12.25 7.07 39.83
CA GLY A 23 12.00 8.10 38.78
C GLY A 23 12.76 7.82 37.50
N LEU A 24 14.05 7.45 37.58
CA LEU A 24 14.85 7.05 36.43
C LEU A 24 14.29 5.83 35.72
N LEU A 25 13.85 4.81 36.45
CA LEU A 25 13.22 3.63 35.85
C LEU A 25 11.93 3.98 35.10
N LEU A 26 11.13 4.87 35.65
CA LEU A 26 9.88 5.33 35.04
C LEU A 26 10.15 6.08 33.73
N VAL A 27 11.16 6.96 33.71
CA VAL A 27 11.59 7.66 32.48
C VAL A 27 12.08 6.67 31.42
N ASN A 28 12.92 5.69 31.78
CA ASN A 28 13.37 4.66 30.84
C ASN A 28 12.22 3.84 30.25
N VAL A 29 11.22 3.49 31.04
CA VAL A 29 10.03 2.78 30.54
C VAL A 29 9.25 3.66 29.57
N LEU A 30 9.06 4.95 29.88
CA LEU A 30 8.39 5.89 28.97
C LEU A 30 9.15 6.07 27.67
N GLU A 31 10.48 6.24 27.71
CA GLU A 31 11.33 6.29 26.52
C GLU A 31 11.24 5.02 25.70
N GLY A 32 11.26 3.85 26.33
CA GLY A 32 11.08 2.56 25.64
C GLY A 32 9.74 2.47 24.88
N ILE A 33 8.65 2.94 25.51
CA ILE A 33 7.33 2.99 24.87
C ILE A 33 7.31 3.97 23.68
N LEU A 34 7.93 5.15 23.82
CA LEU A 34 8.02 6.14 22.76
C LEU A 34 8.86 5.64 21.58
N LEU A 35 10.01 5.02 21.87
CA LEU A 35 10.87 4.40 20.85
C LEU A 35 10.17 3.25 20.14
N TYR A 36 9.42 2.42 20.86
CA TYR A 36 8.62 1.36 20.25
C TYR A 36 7.57 1.93 19.30
N LYS A 37 6.81 2.94 19.72
CA LYS A 37 5.83 3.63 18.85
C LYS A 37 6.51 4.26 17.63
N ALA A 38 7.64 4.93 17.79
CA ALA A 38 8.40 5.53 16.69
C ALA A 38 8.96 4.47 15.72
N SER A 39 9.36 3.30 16.22
CA SER A 39 9.87 2.19 15.40
C SER A 39 8.77 1.53 14.57
N VAL A 40 7.55 1.47 15.06
CA VAL A 40 6.38 0.92 14.33
C VAL A 40 5.89 1.89 13.25
N SER A 41 6.10 3.21 13.45
CA SER A 41 5.70 4.26 12.49
C SER A 41 6.83 4.57 11.49
N ARG A 42 7.45 3.56 10.88
CA ARG A 42 8.48 3.79 9.88
C ARG A 42 7.88 4.30 8.59
N THR A 43 8.22 5.52 8.21
CA THR A 43 7.96 6.06 6.87
C THR A 43 9.01 5.50 5.92
N VAL A 44 8.61 4.67 4.97
CA VAL A 44 9.49 4.19 3.91
C VAL A 44 9.31 5.10 2.71
N ILE A 45 10.31 5.89 2.39
CA ILE A 45 10.35 6.71 1.17
C ILE A 45 10.95 5.83 0.08
N VAL A 46 10.12 5.44 -0.90
CA VAL A 46 10.57 4.71 -2.08
C VAL A 46 10.59 5.71 -3.24
N MET A 47 11.77 6.08 -3.71
CA MET A 47 11.95 6.92 -4.89
C MET A 47 12.44 6.06 -6.06
N PRO A 48 11.61 5.72 -7.04
CA PRO A 48 12.09 5.19 -8.31
C PRO A 48 12.80 6.29 -9.11
N PRO A 49 13.87 5.98 -9.85
CA PRO A 49 14.59 6.95 -10.66
C PRO A 49 13.68 7.50 -11.77
N LYS A 50 13.30 8.76 -11.69
CA LYS A 50 12.45 9.59 -12.57
C LYS A 50 11.09 10.03 -12.00
N MET A 51 10.88 9.99 -10.69
CA MET A 51 9.63 10.51 -10.13
C MET A 51 9.81 11.87 -9.48
N GLU A 52 9.01 12.83 -9.94
CA GLU A 52 8.98 14.22 -9.45
C GLU A 52 8.22 14.38 -8.12
N LYS A 53 7.54 13.33 -7.65
CA LYS A 53 6.70 13.36 -6.45
C LYS A 53 7.18 12.35 -5.42
N GLU A 54 7.27 12.77 -4.17
CA GLU A 54 7.67 11.90 -3.06
C GLU A 54 6.60 10.84 -2.74
N PHE A 55 7.04 9.59 -2.62
CA PHE A 55 6.21 8.48 -2.13
C PHE A 55 6.48 8.26 -0.66
N TRP A 56 5.46 8.34 0.14
CA TRP A 56 5.57 8.01 1.55
C TRP A 56 4.40 7.14 2.00
N VAL A 57 4.69 6.30 3.00
CA VAL A 57 3.74 5.45 3.70
C VAL A 57 3.90 5.73 5.18
N SER A 58 2.85 6.14 5.86
CA SER A 58 2.84 6.39 7.30
C SER A 58 1.63 5.74 7.94
N GLY A 59 1.86 4.66 8.70
CA GLY A 59 0.79 3.83 9.24
C GLY A 59 -0.09 3.29 8.11
N ASP A 60 -1.39 3.52 8.19
CA ASP A 60 -2.37 3.13 7.16
C ASP A 60 -2.67 4.25 6.14
N THR A 61 -1.81 5.28 6.09
CA THR A 61 -1.95 6.38 5.14
C THR A 61 -0.90 6.25 4.03
N LEU A 62 -1.36 6.33 2.78
CA LEU A 62 -0.52 6.30 1.58
C LEU A 62 -0.52 7.67 0.91
N SER A 63 0.63 8.09 0.36
CA SER A 63 0.68 9.34 -0.39
C SER A 63 -0.19 9.26 -1.65
N ARG A 64 -0.81 10.38 -2.02
CA ARG A 64 -1.60 10.46 -3.25
C ARG A 64 -0.80 10.07 -4.48
N ALA A 65 0.47 10.45 -4.53
CA ALA A 65 1.36 10.10 -5.62
C ALA A 65 1.58 8.57 -5.73
N TYR A 66 1.70 7.88 -4.59
CA TYR A 66 1.80 6.41 -4.57
C TYR A 66 0.52 5.76 -5.10
N LEU A 67 -0.65 6.21 -4.62
CA LEU A 67 -1.95 5.70 -5.07
C LEU A 67 -2.15 5.91 -6.57
N GLU A 68 -1.78 7.09 -7.10
CA GLU A 68 -1.85 7.43 -8.52
C GLU A 68 -0.99 6.46 -9.37
N GLN A 69 0.24 6.21 -8.95
CA GLN A 69 1.14 5.32 -9.68
C GLN A 69 0.71 3.85 -9.64
N VAL A 70 0.23 3.40 -8.48
CA VAL A 70 -0.32 2.03 -8.36
C VAL A 70 -1.56 1.88 -9.24
N ALA A 71 -2.45 2.87 -9.26
CA ALA A 71 -3.63 2.83 -10.10
C ALA A 71 -3.28 2.74 -11.60
N ILE A 72 -2.33 3.58 -12.06
CA ILE A 72 -1.84 3.54 -13.45
C ILE A 72 -1.19 2.19 -13.76
N PHE A 73 -0.34 1.69 -12.86
CA PHE A 73 0.30 0.38 -13.02
C PHE A 73 -0.73 -0.76 -13.15
N LEU A 74 -1.72 -0.81 -12.26
CA LEU A 74 -2.77 -1.82 -12.30
C LEU A 74 -3.61 -1.74 -13.57
N ALA A 75 -4.00 -0.51 -13.96
CA ALA A 75 -4.76 -0.28 -15.19
C ALA A 75 -3.96 -0.71 -16.44
N ASP A 76 -2.68 -0.38 -16.49
CA ASP A 76 -1.80 -0.80 -17.58
C ASP A 76 -1.69 -2.32 -17.65
N ARG A 77 -1.46 -3.00 -16.52
CA ARG A 77 -1.32 -4.46 -16.49
C ARG A 77 -2.59 -5.22 -16.84
N ILE A 78 -3.76 -4.65 -16.59
CA ILE A 78 -5.05 -5.27 -16.96
C ILE A 78 -5.43 -4.92 -18.39
N LEU A 79 -5.23 -3.68 -18.82
CA LEU A 79 -5.76 -3.16 -20.07
C LEU A 79 -4.75 -3.10 -21.23
N SER A 80 -3.42 -3.22 -20.96
CA SER A 80 -2.39 -3.28 -22.00
C SER A 80 -1.90 -4.72 -22.17
N VAL A 81 -2.71 -5.55 -22.83
CA VAL A 81 -2.49 -6.99 -22.94
C VAL A 81 -2.66 -7.51 -24.37
N SER A 82 -2.01 -8.65 -24.62
CA SER A 82 -2.13 -9.46 -25.83
C SER A 82 -2.40 -10.92 -25.47
N PRO A 83 -2.79 -11.79 -26.40
CA PRO A 83 -2.97 -13.22 -26.17
C PRO A 83 -1.75 -13.90 -25.54
N GLU A 84 -0.53 -13.41 -25.85
CA GLU A 84 0.73 -13.99 -25.40
C GLU A 84 1.12 -13.57 -24.00
N ASN A 85 0.71 -12.36 -23.56
CA ASN A 85 1.19 -11.80 -22.29
C ASN A 85 0.12 -11.68 -21.19
N VAL A 86 -1.16 -11.87 -21.51
CA VAL A 86 -2.28 -11.59 -20.60
C VAL A 86 -2.14 -12.34 -19.26
N ASP A 87 -1.82 -13.63 -19.27
CA ASP A 87 -1.69 -14.40 -18.02
C ASP A 87 -0.58 -13.83 -17.14
N LYS A 88 0.59 -13.58 -17.74
CA LYS A 88 1.74 -13.04 -17.00
C LYS A 88 1.46 -11.64 -16.46
N SER A 89 0.78 -10.80 -17.24
CA SER A 89 0.39 -9.46 -16.79
C SER A 89 -0.56 -9.50 -15.60
N LEU A 90 -1.54 -10.41 -15.61
CA LEU A 90 -2.49 -10.57 -14.53
C LEU A 90 -1.86 -11.20 -13.29
N ASP A 91 -0.92 -12.14 -13.44
CA ASP A 91 -0.18 -12.73 -12.32
C ASP A 91 0.66 -11.66 -11.57
N MET A 92 1.25 -10.72 -12.29
CA MET A 92 2.08 -9.65 -11.69
C MET A 92 1.30 -8.75 -10.73
N ILE A 93 0.00 -8.57 -10.93
CA ILE A 93 -0.85 -7.73 -10.06
C ILE A 93 -1.44 -8.49 -8.88
N GLY A 94 -1.28 -9.82 -8.84
CA GLY A 94 -1.81 -10.67 -7.78
C GLY A 94 -1.36 -10.28 -6.37
N VAL A 95 -0.19 -9.66 -6.24
CA VAL A 95 0.37 -9.19 -4.96
C VAL A 95 -0.40 -8.02 -4.34
N PHE A 96 -1.21 -7.33 -5.14
CA PHE A 96 -2.06 -6.21 -4.70
C PHE A 96 -3.46 -6.65 -4.29
N PHE A 97 -3.86 -7.90 -4.53
CA PHE A 97 -5.21 -8.33 -4.22
C PHE A 97 -5.38 -8.64 -2.74
N THR A 98 -6.63 -8.50 -2.29
CA THR A 98 -7.04 -8.79 -0.92
C THR A 98 -6.68 -10.23 -0.51
N THR A 99 -6.45 -10.42 0.79
CA THR A 99 -6.27 -11.75 1.39
C THR A 99 -7.58 -12.43 1.78
N ASP A 100 -8.72 -11.74 1.63
CA ASP A 100 -10.05 -12.31 1.83
C ASP A 100 -10.32 -13.38 0.75
N PRO A 101 -10.55 -14.65 1.13
CA PRO A 101 -10.64 -15.75 0.16
C PRO A 101 -11.79 -15.61 -0.84
N GLU A 102 -12.94 -15.10 -0.40
CA GLU A 102 -14.12 -14.96 -1.26
C GLU A 102 -13.92 -13.86 -2.30
N ARG A 103 -13.48 -12.68 -1.86
CA ARG A 103 -13.18 -11.56 -2.75
C ARG A 103 -12.03 -11.88 -3.71
N LEU A 104 -10.98 -12.51 -3.21
CA LEU A 104 -9.84 -12.95 -4.03
C LEU A 104 -10.27 -13.93 -5.11
N LYS A 105 -11.15 -14.89 -4.78
CA LYS A 105 -11.69 -15.83 -5.73
C LYS A 105 -12.49 -15.13 -6.83
N ALA A 106 -13.39 -14.21 -6.46
CA ALA A 106 -14.20 -13.44 -7.40
C ALA A 106 -13.33 -12.61 -8.38
N ILE A 107 -12.31 -11.90 -7.85
CA ILE A 107 -11.37 -11.13 -8.69
C ILE A 107 -10.63 -12.06 -9.67
N ARG A 108 -10.11 -13.19 -9.19
CA ARG A 108 -9.37 -14.15 -10.03
C ARG A 108 -10.23 -14.78 -11.11
N GLU A 109 -11.46 -15.13 -10.80
CA GLU A 109 -12.40 -15.67 -11.78
C GLU A 109 -12.71 -14.66 -12.87
N SER A 110 -13.04 -13.41 -12.52
CA SER A 110 -13.29 -12.34 -13.48
C SER A 110 -12.08 -12.07 -14.38
N LEU A 111 -10.86 -11.98 -13.81
CA LEU A 111 -9.64 -11.77 -14.59
C LEU A 111 -9.31 -12.97 -15.49
N LYS A 112 -9.59 -14.19 -15.05
CA LYS A 112 -9.41 -15.39 -15.84
C LYS A 112 -10.38 -15.43 -17.03
N GLU A 113 -11.65 -15.10 -16.82
CA GLU A 113 -12.63 -14.97 -17.90
C GLU A 113 -12.21 -13.92 -18.92
N TYR A 114 -11.72 -12.76 -18.44
CA TYR A 114 -11.17 -11.73 -19.29
C TYR A 114 -9.98 -12.24 -20.14
N ALA A 115 -9.03 -12.96 -19.55
CA ALA A 115 -7.91 -13.55 -20.26
C ALA A 115 -8.35 -14.56 -21.34
N VAL A 116 -9.38 -15.35 -21.05
CA VAL A 116 -9.97 -16.30 -22.00
C VAL A 116 -10.54 -15.55 -23.21
N VAL A 117 -11.23 -14.44 -22.99
CA VAL A 117 -11.78 -13.60 -24.07
C VAL A 117 -10.68 -13.03 -24.95
N ILE A 118 -9.63 -12.44 -24.36
CA ILE A 118 -8.47 -11.89 -25.09
C ILE A 118 -7.86 -12.94 -26.01
N LYS A 119 -7.64 -14.16 -25.49
CA LYS A 119 -7.05 -15.28 -26.26
C LYS A 119 -7.97 -15.80 -27.34
N ARG A 120 -9.25 -15.99 -27.04
CA ARG A 120 -10.26 -16.51 -27.98
C ARG A 120 -10.48 -15.57 -29.16
N GLU A 121 -10.62 -14.28 -28.87
CA GLU A 121 -10.85 -13.23 -29.89
C GLU A 121 -9.56 -12.81 -30.58
N ASN A 122 -8.40 -13.28 -30.11
CA ASN A 122 -7.06 -13.05 -30.66
C ASN A 122 -6.77 -11.57 -30.95
N TYR A 123 -7.06 -10.68 -29.98
CA TYR A 123 -6.77 -9.27 -30.10
C TYR A 123 -5.77 -8.79 -29.05
N SER A 124 -5.01 -7.80 -29.44
CA SER A 124 -4.14 -7.04 -28.54
C SER A 124 -4.74 -5.67 -28.26
N GLN A 125 -4.54 -5.18 -27.04
CA GLN A 125 -5.00 -3.84 -26.69
C GLN A 125 -3.93 -3.09 -25.89
N MET A 126 -3.97 -1.75 -26.01
CA MET A 126 -3.09 -0.83 -25.32
C MET A 126 -3.94 0.26 -24.68
N PHE A 127 -3.70 0.51 -23.42
CA PHE A 127 -4.38 1.53 -22.65
C PHE A 127 -3.47 2.75 -22.45
N TYR A 128 -4.01 3.91 -22.73
CA TYR A 128 -3.35 5.20 -22.55
C TYR A 128 -4.06 5.96 -21.43
N PRO A 129 -3.55 5.94 -20.19
CA PRO A 129 -4.16 6.65 -19.08
C PRO A 129 -4.11 8.16 -19.32
N LEU A 130 -5.22 8.86 -19.09
CA LEU A 130 -5.34 10.31 -19.22
C LEU A 130 -5.51 11.00 -17.88
N SER A 131 -6.28 10.41 -16.97
CA SER A 131 -6.55 10.95 -15.64
C SER A 131 -6.71 9.86 -14.60
N VAL A 132 -6.40 10.20 -13.35
CA VAL A 132 -6.63 9.35 -12.17
C VAL A 132 -7.43 10.12 -11.14
N VAL A 133 -8.57 9.56 -10.75
CA VAL A 133 -9.42 10.08 -9.70
C VAL A 133 -9.26 9.19 -8.47
N ILE A 134 -8.82 9.79 -7.37
CA ILE A 134 -8.58 9.09 -6.10
C ILE A 134 -9.61 9.56 -5.09
N THR A 135 -10.35 8.61 -4.55
CA THR A 135 -11.27 8.80 -3.43
C THR A 135 -10.82 7.97 -2.23
N GLU A 136 -11.48 8.07 -1.10
CA GLU A 136 -11.13 7.32 0.11
C GLU A 136 -11.14 5.79 -0.06
N LYS A 137 -11.93 5.27 -1.01
CA LYS A 137 -12.11 3.82 -1.20
C LYS A 137 -11.87 3.35 -2.62
N ASN A 138 -11.74 4.26 -3.57
CA ASN A 138 -11.65 3.91 -4.98
C ASN A 138 -10.53 4.67 -5.69
N LEU A 139 -9.88 3.98 -6.62
CA LEU A 139 -8.94 4.52 -7.58
C LEU A 139 -9.56 4.32 -8.95
N THR A 140 -9.91 5.38 -9.64
CA THR A 140 -10.47 5.30 -11.01
C THR A 140 -9.47 5.87 -12.00
N VAL A 141 -9.11 5.08 -12.99
CA VAL A 141 -8.23 5.48 -14.08
C VAL A 141 -9.06 5.61 -15.36
N GLU A 142 -9.06 6.78 -15.94
CA GLU A 142 -9.70 7.06 -17.22
C GLU A 142 -8.65 7.17 -18.31
N GLY A 143 -8.96 6.66 -19.49
CA GLY A 143 -8.02 6.67 -20.59
C GLY A 143 -8.64 6.28 -21.93
N VAL A 144 -7.77 6.07 -22.90
CA VAL A 144 -8.12 5.60 -24.25
C VAL A 144 -7.58 4.18 -24.43
N LEU A 145 -8.47 3.26 -24.74
CA LEU A 145 -8.14 1.89 -25.08
C LEU A 145 -8.10 1.76 -26.60
N ARG A 146 -6.97 1.32 -27.14
CA ARG A 146 -6.80 0.98 -28.57
C ARG A 146 -6.74 -0.52 -28.73
N LYS A 147 -7.48 -1.04 -29.72
CA LYS A 147 -7.54 -2.47 -30.03
C LYS A 147 -6.95 -2.75 -31.40
N VAL A 148 -6.23 -3.86 -31.49
CA VAL A 148 -5.62 -4.37 -32.71
C VAL A 148 -5.94 -5.86 -32.83
N VAL A 149 -6.45 -6.29 -33.99
CA VAL A 149 -6.71 -7.71 -34.28
C VAL A 149 -5.74 -8.15 -35.36
N GLY A 150 -4.83 -9.05 -35.02
CA GLY A 150 -3.70 -9.38 -35.89
C GLY A 150 -2.83 -8.15 -36.17
N THR A 151 -2.77 -7.70 -37.44
CA THR A 151 -2.06 -6.49 -37.82
C THR A 151 -2.98 -5.29 -38.10
N THR A 152 -4.31 -5.47 -37.92
CA THR A 152 -5.30 -4.46 -38.32
C THR A 152 -5.77 -3.68 -37.10
N TYR A 153 -5.74 -2.37 -37.19
CA TYR A 153 -6.33 -1.48 -36.19
C TYR A 153 -7.84 -1.66 -36.13
N ALA A 154 -8.36 -2.07 -35.00
CA ALA A 154 -9.78 -2.37 -34.77
C ALA A 154 -10.58 -1.20 -34.17
N GLY A 155 -9.88 -0.14 -33.72
CA GLY A 155 -10.53 1.05 -33.18
C GLY A 155 -10.00 1.49 -31.83
N GLN A 156 -10.57 2.59 -31.35
CA GLN A 156 -10.29 3.12 -30.00
C GLN A 156 -11.58 3.53 -29.31
N GLU A 157 -11.57 3.40 -27.99
CA GLU A 157 -12.70 3.82 -27.15
C GLU A 157 -12.20 4.49 -25.86
N ARG A 158 -13.00 5.35 -25.27
CA ARG A 158 -12.74 5.81 -23.91
C ARG A 158 -13.11 4.69 -22.96
N ARG A 159 -12.22 4.40 -22.03
CA ARG A 159 -12.40 3.37 -21.02
C ARG A 159 -12.02 3.90 -19.66
N SER A 160 -12.78 3.53 -18.66
CA SER A 160 -12.42 3.71 -17.25
C SER A 160 -12.34 2.37 -16.57
N ILE A 161 -11.41 2.25 -15.62
CA ILE A 161 -11.29 1.11 -14.72
C ILE A 161 -11.23 1.62 -13.29
N THR A 162 -12.01 1.01 -12.41
CA THR A 162 -12.11 1.40 -11.00
C THR A 162 -11.66 0.26 -10.11
N PHE A 163 -10.76 0.57 -9.19
CA PHE A 163 -10.26 -0.34 -8.17
C PHE A 163 -10.79 0.11 -6.82
N SER A 164 -11.58 -0.72 -6.14
CA SER A 164 -11.86 -0.51 -4.73
C SER A 164 -10.68 -1.01 -3.91
N TYR A 165 -10.24 -0.24 -2.90
CA TYR A 165 -9.05 -0.58 -2.14
C TYR A 165 -9.23 -0.39 -0.64
N GLU A 166 -8.39 -1.09 0.11
CA GLU A 166 -8.19 -0.93 1.56
C GLU A 166 -6.70 -0.83 1.85
N VAL A 167 -6.35 -0.06 2.89
CA VAL A 167 -4.98 0.01 3.40
C VAL A 167 -4.94 -0.68 4.75
N ARG A 168 -4.02 -1.63 4.91
CA ARG A 168 -3.80 -2.37 6.16
C ARG A 168 -2.30 -2.49 6.41
N ASN A 169 -1.84 -2.04 7.57
CA ASN A 169 -0.42 -2.06 7.95
C ASN A 169 0.51 -1.43 6.90
N GLY A 170 0.09 -0.30 6.32
CA GLY A 170 0.84 0.42 5.29
C GLY A 170 0.89 -0.25 3.92
N ARG A 171 0.10 -1.31 3.67
CA ARG A 171 -0.02 -1.98 2.37
C ARG A 171 -1.39 -1.75 1.76
N LEU A 172 -1.38 -1.50 0.47
CA LEU A 172 -2.60 -1.38 -0.33
C LEU A 172 -3.07 -2.75 -0.78
N PHE A 173 -4.36 -3.02 -0.60
CA PHE A 173 -5.05 -4.22 -1.06
C PHE A 173 -6.25 -3.84 -1.92
N ILE A 174 -6.31 -4.38 -3.13
CA ILE A 174 -7.45 -4.24 -4.03
C ILE A 174 -8.52 -5.25 -3.61
N THR A 175 -9.71 -4.74 -3.36
CA THR A 175 -10.85 -5.54 -2.88
C THR A 175 -11.86 -5.83 -3.99
N GLU A 176 -11.87 -5.03 -5.05
CA GLU A 176 -12.75 -5.19 -6.20
C GLU A 176 -12.17 -4.49 -7.43
N VAL A 177 -12.46 -5.01 -8.61
CA VAL A 177 -12.11 -4.42 -9.93
C VAL A 177 -13.40 -4.29 -10.77
N LYS A 178 -13.67 -3.07 -11.28
CA LYS A 178 -14.87 -2.74 -12.10
C LYS A 178 -14.49 -2.08 -13.40
#